data_88e464a695249ec7f7dab594ba50ab2f
#
_entry.id   88e464a695249ec7f7dab594ba50ab2f
#
_cell.length_a   1.000
_cell.length_b   1.000
_cell.length_c   1.000
_cell.angle_alpha   90.00
_cell.angle_beta   90.00
_cell.angle_gamma   90.00
#
_symmetry.space_group_name_H-M   'P 1'
#
loop_
_entity.id
_entity.type
_entity.pdbx_description
1 polymer ?
#
loop_
_entity_poly.entity_id
_entity_poly.type
_entity_poly.pdbx_seq_one_letter_code
_entity_poly.pdbx_strand_id
1 'polypeptide(L)'
;MSETSPTGTFTPRTGPVKPGSCGIPVPGIELKFIDVANPERAVALGERGEVCVKGPNVMKGYWKQPEATANAMTADGFFRTGDVGYMDEDGFVYIVDRTKDMLLCGGFNVYPRNIEEAIYQHPSVSEVSVIGVPDAYRGEIPKAFVKLKGGAPPLALEELKAFLKDRLGKHEMVGALEIRDELPKTPVGKISKKELRAYEARAHAGV
;
A
#
# COMPACT_ATOMS: atom_id res chain seq x y z
N MET A 1 -9.10 -12.06 -0.98
CA MET A 1 -9.51 -11.43 -2.24
C MET A 1 -10.43 -12.37 -3.00
N SER A 2 -11.30 -11.85 -3.89
CA SER A 2 -12.29 -12.68 -4.61
C SER A 2 -11.62 -13.67 -5.55
N GLU A 3 -10.54 -13.27 -6.18
CA GLU A 3 -9.77 -14.06 -7.14
C GLU A 3 -9.09 -15.30 -6.55
N THR A 4 -9.03 -15.40 -5.22
CA THR A 4 -8.41 -16.53 -4.50
C THR A 4 -9.41 -17.27 -3.58
N SER A 5 -10.72 -17.12 -3.77
CA SER A 5 -11.84 -17.84 -3.12
C SER A 5 -11.85 -17.93 -1.59
N PRO A 6 -11.77 -16.89 -0.81
CA PRO A 6 -11.02 -15.64 -0.74
C PRO A 6 -9.66 -15.78 -0.04
N THR A 7 -9.22 -17.00 0.35
CA THR A 7 -8.11 -17.26 1.28
C THR A 7 -6.83 -17.62 0.55
N GLY A 8 -5.73 -16.96 0.86
CA GLY A 8 -4.37 -17.30 0.42
C GLY A 8 -3.46 -17.65 1.60
N THR A 9 -3.64 -16.93 2.70
CA THR A 9 -2.87 -17.11 3.94
C THR A 9 -3.80 -17.18 5.14
N PHE A 10 -3.33 -17.77 6.24
CA PHE A 10 -4.11 -17.92 7.46
C PHE A 10 -3.20 -17.89 8.70
N THR A 11 -3.65 -17.26 9.78
CA THR A 11 -2.95 -17.32 11.05
C THR A 11 -3.07 -18.74 11.63
N PRO A 12 -1.98 -19.43 11.95
CA PRO A 12 -2.03 -20.77 12.54
C PRO A 12 -2.86 -20.80 13.83
N ARG A 13 -3.63 -21.89 14.02
CA ARG A 13 -4.41 -22.08 15.26
C ARG A 13 -3.53 -22.37 16.46
N THR A 14 -2.36 -22.96 16.22
CA THR A 14 -1.36 -23.32 17.22
C THR A 14 0.00 -22.81 16.78
N GLY A 15 0.82 -22.37 17.71
CA GLY A 15 2.14 -21.79 17.43
C GLY A 15 2.19 -20.27 17.57
N PRO A 16 3.24 -19.64 17.07
CA PRO A 16 3.42 -18.21 17.21
C PRO A 16 2.38 -17.41 16.42
N VAL A 17 1.91 -16.32 17.01
CA VAL A 17 1.12 -15.28 16.33
C VAL A 17 2.01 -14.06 16.18
N LYS A 18 2.19 -13.60 14.93
CA LYS A 18 3.00 -12.42 14.62
C LYS A 18 2.09 -11.23 14.29
N PRO A 19 2.04 -10.19 15.15
CA PRO A 19 1.23 -9.01 14.90
C PRO A 19 1.59 -8.35 13.55
N GLY A 20 0.57 -7.88 12.82
CA GLY A 20 0.72 -7.27 11.50
C GLY A 20 0.89 -8.26 10.34
N SER A 21 1.07 -9.54 10.62
CA SER A 21 1.13 -10.59 9.59
C SER A 21 -0.27 -11.03 9.14
N CYS A 22 -0.37 -11.45 7.89
CA CYS A 22 -1.53 -12.16 7.33
C CYS A 22 -1.49 -13.67 7.58
N GLY A 23 -0.52 -14.15 8.35
CA GLY A 23 -0.28 -15.57 8.60
C GLY A 23 0.62 -16.23 7.56
N ILE A 24 0.56 -17.55 7.48
CA ILE A 24 1.33 -18.39 6.56
C ILE A 24 0.44 -18.87 5.40
N PRO A 25 1.00 -19.27 4.25
CA PRO A 25 0.22 -19.86 3.17
C PRO A 25 -0.58 -21.09 3.64
N VAL A 26 -1.82 -21.18 3.18
CA VAL A 26 -2.61 -22.40 3.45
C VAL A 26 -2.07 -23.57 2.62
N PRO A 27 -2.24 -24.84 3.06
CA PRO A 27 -1.78 -26.00 2.31
C PRO A 27 -2.25 -26.00 0.85
N GLY A 28 -1.33 -26.26 -0.07
CA GLY A 28 -1.60 -26.27 -1.51
C GLY A 28 -1.55 -24.88 -2.18
N ILE A 29 -1.23 -23.83 -1.44
CA ILE A 29 -0.98 -22.49 -1.98
C ILE A 29 0.52 -22.24 -2.03
N GLU A 30 0.99 -21.83 -3.20
CA GLU A 30 2.35 -21.34 -3.42
C GLU A 30 2.34 -19.81 -3.48
N LEU A 31 3.29 -19.19 -2.82
CA LEU A 31 3.52 -17.75 -2.90
C LEU A 31 4.87 -17.45 -3.54
N LYS A 32 4.89 -16.42 -4.35
CA LYS A 32 6.07 -15.84 -4.95
C LYS A 32 6.01 -14.31 -4.79
N PHE A 33 7.14 -13.71 -4.55
CA PHE A 33 7.27 -12.25 -4.47
C PHE A 33 8.12 -11.79 -5.64
N ILE A 34 7.60 -10.88 -6.47
CA ILE A 34 8.30 -10.38 -7.66
C ILE A 34 8.61 -8.90 -7.51
N ASP A 35 9.70 -8.49 -8.14
CA ASP A 35 10.09 -7.09 -8.16
C ASP A 35 9.01 -6.24 -8.84
N VAL A 36 8.62 -5.13 -8.22
CA VAL A 36 7.55 -4.26 -8.74
C VAL A 36 7.99 -3.56 -10.04
N ALA A 37 9.28 -3.21 -10.16
CA ALA A 37 9.82 -2.55 -11.35
C ALA A 37 10.20 -3.56 -12.45
N ASN A 38 10.56 -4.79 -12.08
CA ASN A 38 10.90 -5.87 -13.02
C ASN A 38 10.14 -7.16 -12.65
N PRO A 39 8.90 -7.35 -13.10
CA PRO A 39 8.04 -8.47 -12.72
C PRO A 39 8.58 -9.87 -13.10
N GLU A 40 9.61 -9.96 -13.94
CA GLU A 40 10.26 -11.21 -14.28
C GLU A 40 11.27 -11.69 -13.21
N ARG A 41 11.65 -10.77 -12.30
CA ARG A 41 12.60 -11.04 -11.23
C ARG A 41 11.87 -11.38 -9.93
N ALA A 42 12.10 -12.57 -9.39
CA ALA A 42 11.73 -12.87 -8.03
C ALA A 42 12.65 -12.13 -7.05
N VAL A 43 12.10 -11.65 -5.94
CA VAL A 43 12.89 -11.04 -4.85
C VAL A 43 13.30 -12.10 -3.82
N ALA A 44 14.34 -11.80 -3.04
CA ALA A 44 14.81 -12.69 -1.99
C ALA A 44 13.84 -12.71 -0.77
N LEU A 45 13.99 -13.71 0.09
CA LEU A 45 13.25 -13.81 1.33
C LEU A 45 13.50 -12.56 2.20
N GLY A 46 12.45 -11.98 2.74
CA GLY A 46 12.50 -10.74 3.50
C GLY A 46 12.48 -9.46 2.65
N GLU A 47 12.74 -9.53 1.35
CA GLU A 47 12.63 -8.39 0.44
C GLU A 47 11.17 -8.11 0.05
N ARG A 48 10.86 -6.83 -0.15
CA ARG A 48 9.53 -6.39 -0.59
C ARG A 48 9.34 -6.64 -2.08
N GLY A 49 8.22 -7.25 -2.44
CA GLY A 49 7.82 -7.50 -3.83
C GLY A 49 6.31 -7.59 -3.98
N GLU A 50 5.82 -7.60 -5.22
CA GLU A 50 4.41 -7.89 -5.48
C GLU A 50 4.13 -9.35 -5.12
N VAL A 51 3.13 -9.57 -4.28
CA VAL A 51 2.71 -10.90 -3.87
C VAL A 51 1.98 -11.58 -5.02
N CYS A 52 2.48 -12.75 -5.42
CA CYS A 52 1.87 -13.59 -6.45
C CYS A 52 1.45 -14.92 -5.83
N VAL A 53 0.27 -15.41 -6.21
CA VAL A 53 -0.36 -16.60 -5.62
C VAL A 53 -0.64 -17.64 -6.68
N LYS A 54 -0.33 -18.91 -6.40
CA LYS A 54 -0.70 -20.05 -7.23
C LYS A 54 -1.30 -21.13 -6.37
N GLY A 55 -2.41 -21.73 -6.84
CA GLY A 55 -3.09 -22.80 -6.13
C GLY A 55 -4.47 -23.09 -6.67
N PRO A 56 -5.12 -24.15 -6.17
CA PRO A 56 -6.41 -24.59 -6.66
C PRO A 56 -7.57 -23.62 -6.38
N ASN A 57 -7.38 -22.68 -5.46
CA ASN A 57 -8.34 -21.64 -5.10
C ASN A 57 -8.25 -20.38 -5.99
N VAL A 58 -7.22 -20.29 -6.84
CA VAL A 58 -7.06 -19.15 -7.77
C VAL A 58 -8.07 -19.30 -8.90
N MET A 59 -8.75 -18.20 -9.23
CA MET A 59 -9.72 -18.15 -10.32
C MET A 59 -9.11 -18.60 -11.66
N LYS A 60 -9.94 -19.12 -12.56
CA LYS A 60 -9.53 -19.45 -13.94
C LYS A 60 -9.31 -18.22 -14.82
N GLY A 61 -9.89 -17.07 -14.45
CA GLY A 61 -9.78 -15.81 -15.16
C GLY A 61 -11.03 -14.93 -15.00
N TYR A 62 -10.94 -13.72 -15.52
CA TYR A 62 -12.05 -12.78 -15.57
C TYR A 62 -13.02 -13.12 -16.71
N TRP A 63 -14.32 -13.16 -16.40
CA TRP A 63 -15.35 -13.55 -17.36
C TRP A 63 -15.35 -12.64 -18.59
N LYS A 64 -15.18 -13.24 -19.78
CA LYS A 64 -15.11 -12.53 -21.07
C LYS A 64 -14.04 -11.45 -21.18
N GLN A 65 -12.97 -11.53 -20.36
CA GLN A 65 -11.86 -10.57 -20.35
C GLN A 65 -10.51 -11.31 -20.43
N PRO A 66 -10.18 -11.92 -21.60
CA PRO A 66 -8.95 -12.71 -21.73
C PRO A 66 -7.68 -11.86 -21.56
N GLU A 67 -7.68 -10.63 -22.06
CA GLU A 67 -6.55 -9.71 -21.94
C GLU A 67 -6.32 -9.31 -20.48
N ALA A 68 -7.36 -8.93 -19.73
CA ALA A 68 -7.26 -8.63 -18.30
C ALA A 68 -6.80 -9.86 -17.51
N THR A 69 -7.21 -11.06 -17.91
CA THR A 69 -6.76 -12.32 -17.29
C THR A 69 -5.28 -12.54 -17.56
N ALA A 70 -4.81 -12.39 -18.79
CA ALA A 70 -3.40 -12.54 -19.14
C ALA A 70 -2.52 -11.53 -18.38
N ASN A 71 -2.95 -10.28 -18.27
CA ASN A 71 -2.21 -9.23 -17.54
C ASN A 71 -2.16 -9.48 -16.02
N ALA A 72 -3.10 -10.25 -15.49
CA ALA A 72 -3.15 -10.59 -14.07
C ALA A 72 -2.37 -11.87 -13.72
N MET A 73 -1.76 -12.54 -14.70
CA MET A 73 -1.01 -13.78 -14.48
C MET A 73 0.46 -13.60 -14.88
N THR A 74 1.36 -14.25 -14.13
CA THR A 74 2.75 -14.38 -14.56
C THR A 74 2.90 -15.51 -15.58
N ALA A 75 3.99 -15.53 -16.35
CA ALA A 75 4.25 -16.55 -17.36
C ALA A 75 4.28 -17.99 -16.79
N ASP A 76 4.67 -18.16 -15.54
CA ASP A 76 4.70 -19.44 -14.81
C ASP A 76 3.42 -19.74 -14.03
N GLY A 77 2.34 -18.96 -14.26
CA GLY A 77 0.97 -19.26 -13.82
C GLY A 77 0.64 -18.82 -12.39
N PHE A 78 1.36 -17.83 -11.82
CA PHE A 78 0.95 -17.19 -10.59
C PHE A 78 0.02 -16.00 -10.88
N PHE A 79 -1.00 -15.85 -10.07
CA PHE A 79 -1.89 -14.70 -10.08
C PHE A 79 -1.21 -13.53 -9.36
N ARG A 80 -1.15 -12.37 -9.99
CA ARG A 80 -0.61 -11.12 -9.46
C ARG A 80 -1.68 -10.42 -8.62
N THR A 81 -1.44 -10.28 -7.31
CA THR A 81 -2.47 -9.74 -6.41
C THR A 81 -2.59 -8.22 -6.47
N GLY A 82 -1.57 -7.53 -6.96
CA GLY A 82 -1.45 -6.08 -6.87
C GLY A 82 -1.15 -5.59 -5.45
N ASP A 83 -0.89 -6.47 -4.50
CA ASP A 83 -0.47 -6.14 -3.16
C ASP A 83 1.06 -6.32 -3.05
N VAL A 84 1.74 -5.37 -2.42
CA VAL A 84 3.17 -5.45 -2.11
C VAL A 84 3.35 -5.98 -0.70
N GLY A 85 4.25 -6.93 -0.53
CA GLY A 85 4.52 -7.55 0.75
C GLY A 85 5.87 -8.23 0.80
N TYR A 86 6.13 -8.92 1.89
CA TYR A 86 7.29 -9.76 2.08
C TYR A 86 6.93 -10.97 2.94
N MET A 87 7.79 -11.98 2.94
CA MET A 87 7.69 -13.15 3.81
C MET A 87 8.91 -13.17 4.72
N ASP A 88 8.71 -13.45 6.00
CA ASP A 88 9.82 -13.64 6.93
C ASP A 88 10.37 -15.09 6.92
N GLU A 89 11.44 -15.33 7.66
CA GLU A 89 12.11 -16.64 7.74
C GLU A 89 11.21 -17.75 8.30
N ASP A 90 10.18 -17.42 9.07
CA ASP A 90 9.20 -18.37 9.61
C ASP A 90 8.01 -18.59 8.65
N GLY A 91 8.02 -17.98 7.48
CA GLY A 91 6.97 -18.10 6.45
C GLY A 91 5.76 -17.20 6.66
N PHE A 92 5.81 -16.24 7.58
CA PHE A 92 4.72 -15.30 7.79
C PHE A 92 4.75 -14.18 6.74
N VAL A 93 3.59 -13.90 6.16
CA VAL A 93 3.41 -12.89 5.11
C VAL A 93 2.95 -11.57 5.71
N TYR A 94 3.57 -10.48 5.27
CA TYR A 94 3.23 -9.13 5.66
C TYR A 94 2.86 -8.32 4.41
N ILE A 95 1.69 -7.71 4.40
CA ILE A 95 1.27 -6.80 3.32
C ILE A 95 1.65 -5.38 3.72
N VAL A 96 2.42 -4.74 2.86
CA VAL A 96 2.95 -3.38 3.07
C VAL A 96 2.03 -2.34 2.44
N ASP A 97 1.65 -2.51 1.15
CA ASP A 97 0.80 -1.59 0.42
C ASP A 97 0.26 -2.24 -0.87
N ARG A 98 -0.31 -1.45 -1.75
CA ARG A 98 -0.71 -1.87 -3.10
C ARG A 98 0.23 -1.29 -4.14
N THR A 99 0.53 -2.07 -5.18
CA THR A 99 1.39 -1.63 -6.30
C THR A 99 0.90 -0.32 -6.93
N LYS A 100 -0.41 -0.16 -7.12
CA LYS A 100 -1.03 1.05 -7.70
C LYS A 100 -0.99 2.29 -6.79
N ASP A 101 -0.73 2.10 -5.51
CA ASP A 101 -0.68 3.18 -4.52
C ASP A 101 0.76 3.57 -4.16
N MET A 102 1.74 2.74 -4.53
CA MET A 102 3.16 3.02 -4.38
C MET A 102 3.56 4.30 -5.15
N LEU A 103 4.42 5.10 -4.54
CA LEU A 103 4.97 6.34 -5.11
C LEU A 103 6.41 6.10 -5.54
N LEU A 104 6.84 6.81 -6.57
CA LEU A 104 8.24 6.81 -7.00
C LEU A 104 8.88 8.17 -6.65
N CYS A 105 9.47 8.25 -5.46
CA CYS A 105 10.04 9.49 -4.94
C CYS A 105 11.57 9.49 -5.07
N GLY A 106 12.11 10.26 -6.03
CA GLY A 106 13.55 10.33 -6.26
C GLY A 106 14.19 8.98 -6.59
N GLY A 107 13.48 8.09 -7.30
CA GLY A 107 13.94 6.74 -7.65
C GLY A 107 13.69 5.68 -6.56
N PHE A 108 13.13 6.05 -5.42
CA PHE A 108 12.79 5.11 -4.35
C PHE A 108 11.31 4.73 -4.36
N ASN A 109 11.03 3.45 -4.16
CA ASN A 109 9.68 2.96 -3.92
C ASN A 109 9.24 3.38 -2.52
N VAL A 110 8.25 4.26 -2.45
CA VAL A 110 7.66 4.77 -1.21
C VAL A 110 6.25 4.23 -1.06
N TYR A 111 5.95 3.72 0.12
CA TYR A 111 4.68 3.08 0.43
C TYR A 111 3.84 4.00 1.30
N PRO A 112 2.77 4.63 0.77
CA PRO A 112 1.91 5.55 1.51
C PRO A 112 1.41 5.01 2.85
N ARG A 113 1.12 3.73 2.93
CA ARG A 113 0.65 3.10 4.17
C ARG A 113 1.65 3.22 5.31
N ASN A 114 2.96 3.05 5.06
CA ASN A 114 3.99 3.26 6.10
C ASN A 114 3.94 4.68 6.66
N ILE A 115 3.75 5.66 5.76
CA ILE A 115 3.65 7.07 6.13
C ILE A 115 2.36 7.32 6.91
N GLU A 116 1.24 6.78 6.44
CA GLU A 116 -0.07 6.87 7.10
C GLU A 116 -0.01 6.28 8.52
N GLU A 117 0.58 5.09 8.69
CA GLU A 117 0.74 4.44 9.99
C GLU A 117 1.60 5.26 10.95
N ALA A 118 2.66 5.90 10.46
CA ALA A 118 3.48 6.81 11.27
C ALA A 118 2.72 8.08 11.67
N ILE A 119 1.96 8.67 10.75
CA ILE A 119 1.15 9.87 11.00
C ILE A 119 -0.01 9.57 11.98
N TYR A 120 -0.62 8.38 11.91
CA TYR A 120 -1.66 7.98 12.86
C TYR A 120 -1.21 7.95 14.32
N GLN A 121 0.09 7.82 14.59
CA GLN A 121 0.65 7.90 15.94
C GLN A 121 0.66 9.33 16.50
N HIS A 122 0.45 10.35 15.65
CA HIS A 122 0.39 11.73 16.10
C HIS A 122 -0.88 12.00 16.92
N PRO A 123 -0.79 12.58 18.14
CA PRO A 123 -1.91 12.70 19.07
C PRO A 123 -3.09 13.48 18.53
N SER A 124 -2.84 14.47 17.65
CA SER A 124 -3.86 15.34 17.05
C SER A 124 -4.57 14.72 15.84
N VAL A 125 -4.10 13.58 15.28
CA VAL A 125 -4.62 13.01 14.04
C VAL A 125 -5.78 12.07 14.33
N SER A 126 -6.88 12.24 13.60
CA SER A 126 -8.07 11.37 13.60
C SER A 126 -8.09 10.44 12.38
N GLU A 127 -7.86 10.99 11.19
CA GLU A 127 -7.81 10.23 9.93
C GLU A 127 -6.66 10.78 9.08
N VAL A 128 -6.02 9.92 8.31
CA VAL A 128 -4.99 10.31 7.35
C VAL A 128 -5.06 9.48 6.08
N SER A 129 -4.73 10.09 4.96
CA SER A 129 -4.43 9.39 3.71
C SER A 129 -3.29 10.10 2.99
N VAL A 130 -2.39 9.33 2.41
CA VAL A 130 -1.23 9.84 1.68
C VAL A 130 -1.33 9.42 0.22
N ILE A 131 -1.10 10.40 -0.67
CA ILE A 131 -0.97 10.16 -2.11
C ILE A 131 0.31 10.81 -2.63
N GLY A 132 0.77 10.41 -3.81
CA GLY A 132 1.80 11.10 -4.56
C GLY A 132 1.24 12.33 -5.25
N VAL A 133 2.01 13.41 -5.21
CA VAL A 133 1.77 14.60 -6.03
C VAL A 133 3.04 14.91 -6.82
N PRO A 134 2.91 15.49 -8.03
CA PRO A 134 4.06 15.82 -8.87
C PRO A 134 5.06 16.74 -8.16
N ASP A 135 6.35 16.46 -8.34
CA ASP A 135 7.45 17.29 -7.87
C ASP A 135 8.52 17.40 -8.97
N ALA A 136 8.98 18.62 -9.26
CA ALA A 136 9.91 18.88 -10.36
C ALA A 136 11.29 18.20 -10.19
N TYR A 137 11.71 17.94 -8.96
CA TYR A 137 13.02 17.36 -8.65
C TYR A 137 12.96 15.85 -8.38
N ARG A 138 11.93 15.41 -7.65
CA ARG A 138 11.80 14.01 -7.19
C ARG A 138 10.88 13.16 -8.08
N GLY A 139 10.22 13.76 -9.07
CA GLY A 139 9.14 13.13 -9.83
C GLY A 139 7.83 13.17 -9.03
N GLU A 140 7.81 12.53 -7.86
CA GLU A 140 6.70 12.59 -6.91
C GLU A 140 7.19 12.86 -5.50
N ILE A 141 6.32 13.49 -4.70
CA ILE A 141 6.46 13.62 -3.24
C ILE A 141 5.19 13.15 -2.53
N PRO A 142 5.30 12.58 -1.32
CA PRO A 142 4.14 12.25 -0.50
C PRO A 142 3.42 13.51 -0.03
N LYS A 143 2.12 13.61 -0.30
CA LYS A 143 1.21 14.62 0.28
C LYS A 143 0.25 13.93 1.24
N ALA A 144 0.23 14.40 2.49
CA ALA A 144 -0.68 13.91 3.51
C ALA A 144 -1.95 14.76 3.56
N PHE A 145 -3.10 14.10 3.50
CA PHE A 145 -4.41 14.68 3.82
C PHE A 145 -4.82 14.20 5.20
N VAL A 146 -5.02 15.13 6.11
CA VAL A 146 -5.22 14.82 7.53
C VAL A 146 -6.50 15.45 8.02
N LYS A 147 -7.32 14.64 8.74
CA LYS A 147 -8.38 15.12 9.59
C LYS A 147 -7.88 15.14 11.03
N LEU A 148 -8.02 16.27 11.70
CA LEU A 148 -7.65 16.41 13.10
C LEU A 148 -8.78 15.93 14.02
N LYS A 149 -8.43 15.56 15.24
CA LYS A 149 -9.39 15.30 16.31
C LYS A 149 -10.07 16.59 16.72
N GLY A 150 -11.31 16.51 17.18
CA GLY A 150 -12.05 17.68 17.68
C GLY A 150 -11.30 18.38 18.81
N GLY A 151 -11.11 19.69 18.68
CA GLY A 151 -10.37 20.50 19.66
C GLY A 151 -8.84 20.38 19.62
N ALA A 152 -8.29 19.60 18.68
CA ALA A 152 -6.83 19.54 18.51
C ALA A 152 -6.28 20.88 17.97
N PRO A 153 -5.06 21.27 18.35
CA PRO A 153 -4.40 22.44 17.79
C PRO A 153 -4.15 22.25 16.28
N PRO A 154 -4.05 23.35 15.51
CA PRO A 154 -3.60 23.27 14.12
C PRO A 154 -2.27 22.54 14.00
N LEU A 155 -2.12 21.70 12.98
CA LEU A 155 -0.89 20.97 12.71
C LEU A 155 -0.21 21.53 11.46
N ALA A 156 1.00 22.06 11.64
CA ALA A 156 1.80 22.56 10.53
C ALA A 156 2.66 21.46 9.90
N LEU A 157 3.03 21.63 8.62
CA LEU A 157 3.87 20.67 7.90
C LEU A 157 5.22 20.43 8.61
N GLU A 158 5.86 21.48 9.09
CA GLU A 158 7.17 21.36 9.75
C GLU A 158 7.07 20.65 11.10
N GLU A 159 5.98 20.84 11.84
CA GLU A 159 5.69 20.10 13.07
C GLU A 159 5.49 18.61 12.77
N LEU A 160 4.70 18.29 11.72
CA LEU A 160 4.51 16.91 11.28
C LEU A 160 5.83 16.28 10.84
N LYS A 161 6.68 16.99 10.06
CA LYS A 161 8.01 16.50 9.67
C LYS A 161 8.90 16.23 10.88
N ALA A 162 8.90 17.12 11.87
CA ALA A 162 9.66 16.93 13.11
C ALA A 162 9.21 15.67 13.85
N PHE A 163 7.91 15.43 13.93
CA PHE A 163 7.34 14.21 14.54
C PHE A 163 7.73 12.93 13.78
N LEU A 164 7.81 13.00 12.44
CA LEU A 164 8.11 11.86 11.58
C LEU A 164 9.60 11.55 11.43
N LYS A 165 10.49 12.46 11.82
CA LYS A 165 11.93 12.40 11.55
C LYS A 165 12.61 11.09 12.01
N ASP A 166 12.21 10.57 13.16
CA ASP A 166 12.77 9.36 13.75
C ASP A 166 11.92 8.08 13.44
N ARG A 167 10.89 8.22 12.62
CA ARG A 167 9.92 7.17 12.27
C ARG A 167 9.97 6.75 10.81
N LEU A 168 10.41 7.64 9.93
CA LEU A 168 10.41 7.44 8.48
C LEU A 168 11.80 7.72 7.87
N GLY A 169 12.08 7.03 6.77
CA GLY A 169 13.24 7.32 5.93
C GLY A 169 13.13 8.69 5.24
N LYS A 170 14.27 9.27 4.85
CA LYS A 170 14.31 10.59 4.17
C LYS A 170 13.47 10.62 2.87
N HIS A 171 13.37 9.51 2.16
CA HIS A 171 12.60 9.39 0.92
C HIS A 171 11.08 9.26 1.17
N GLU A 172 10.68 8.83 2.38
CA GLU A 172 9.28 8.69 2.80
C GLU A 172 8.72 9.98 3.44
N MET A 173 9.57 10.98 3.68
CA MET A 173 9.17 12.21 4.34
C MET A 173 8.12 12.97 3.52
N VAL A 174 7.02 13.37 4.18
CA VAL A 174 5.95 14.17 3.55
C VAL A 174 6.49 15.50 3.04
N GLY A 175 6.16 15.81 1.79
CA GLY A 175 6.51 17.08 1.16
C GLY A 175 5.41 18.14 1.25
N ALA A 176 4.15 17.69 1.45
CA ALA A 176 2.99 18.57 1.56
C ALA A 176 1.98 18.04 2.59
N LEU A 177 1.22 18.95 3.19
CA LEU A 177 0.17 18.64 4.17
C LEU A 177 -1.07 19.46 3.84
N GLU A 178 -2.23 18.82 3.87
CA GLU A 178 -3.53 19.47 3.76
C GLU A 178 -4.45 18.99 4.89
N ILE A 179 -4.91 19.93 5.70
CA ILE A 179 -5.88 19.64 6.76
C ILE A 179 -7.29 19.76 6.17
N ARG A 180 -8.14 18.78 6.45
CA ARG A 180 -9.53 18.71 6.01
C ARG A 180 -10.46 18.36 7.16
N ASP A 181 -11.66 18.91 7.12
CA ASP A 181 -12.72 18.53 8.06
C ASP A 181 -13.19 17.09 7.83
N GLU A 182 -13.19 16.67 6.54
CA GLU A 182 -13.55 15.29 6.16
C GLU A 182 -12.67 14.79 5.00
N LEU A 183 -12.34 13.50 5.04
CA LEU A 183 -11.71 12.79 3.94
C LEU A 183 -12.77 12.03 3.12
N PRO A 184 -12.66 12.01 1.77
CA PRO A 184 -13.61 11.30 0.93
C PRO A 184 -13.59 9.80 1.23
N LYS A 185 -14.76 9.18 1.30
CA LYS A 185 -14.91 7.75 1.63
C LYS A 185 -15.68 7.01 0.56
N THR A 186 -15.25 5.78 0.32
CA THR A 186 -15.97 4.82 -0.52
C THR A 186 -17.31 4.44 0.15
N PRO A 187 -18.27 3.85 -0.59
CA PRO A 187 -19.53 3.38 -0.01
C PRO A 187 -19.37 2.39 1.16
N VAL A 188 -18.22 1.72 1.24
CA VAL A 188 -17.89 0.79 2.34
C VAL A 188 -17.10 1.46 3.48
N GLY A 189 -17.02 2.79 3.51
CA GLY A 189 -16.41 3.57 4.59
C GLY A 189 -14.89 3.70 4.57
N LYS A 190 -14.19 3.20 3.54
CA LYS A 190 -12.74 3.36 3.38
C LYS A 190 -12.39 4.70 2.74
N ILE A 191 -11.31 5.35 3.16
CA ILE A 191 -10.83 6.59 2.53
C ILE A 191 -10.49 6.33 1.06
N SER A 192 -10.97 7.22 0.17
CA SER A 192 -10.85 7.09 -1.27
C SER A 192 -9.63 7.85 -1.82
N LYS A 193 -8.48 7.17 -1.92
CA LYS A 193 -7.30 7.74 -2.60
C LYS A 193 -7.59 8.19 -4.03
N LYS A 194 -8.50 7.48 -4.73
CA LYS A 194 -8.93 7.85 -6.09
C LYS A 194 -9.52 9.26 -6.15
N GLU A 195 -10.40 9.59 -5.20
CA GLU A 195 -11.02 10.92 -5.14
C GLU A 195 -10.03 12.00 -4.72
N LEU A 196 -9.09 11.69 -3.80
CA LEU A 196 -8.02 12.61 -3.43
C LEU A 196 -7.11 12.93 -4.64
N ARG A 197 -6.71 11.92 -5.42
CA ARG A 197 -5.94 12.13 -6.66
C ARG A 197 -6.72 12.96 -7.69
N ALA A 198 -8.01 12.70 -7.86
CA ALA A 198 -8.85 13.46 -8.77
C ALA A 198 -9.03 14.92 -8.33
N TYR A 199 -9.04 15.18 -7.04
CA TYR A 199 -9.04 16.53 -6.47
C TYR A 199 -7.73 17.26 -6.79
N GLU A 200 -6.58 16.64 -6.52
CA GLU A 200 -5.27 17.22 -6.81
C GLU A 200 -5.08 17.52 -8.29
N ALA A 201 -5.47 16.59 -9.17
CA ALA A 201 -5.36 16.79 -10.60
C ALA A 201 -6.16 18.02 -11.09
N ARG A 202 -7.34 18.29 -10.48
CA ARG A 202 -8.14 19.49 -10.79
C ARG A 202 -7.51 20.77 -10.24
N ALA A 203 -6.93 20.70 -9.04
CA ALA A 203 -6.25 21.86 -8.45
C ALA A 203 -5.02 22.28 -9.27
N HIS A 204 -4.29 21.32 -9.85
CA HIS A 204 -3.13 21.61 -10.72
C HIS A 204 -3.52 22.03 -12.15
N ALA A 205 -4.71 21.65 -12.65
CA ALA A 205 -5.18 22.02 -13.98
C ALA A 205 -5.85 23.41 -14.03
N GLY A 206 -6.12 24.02 -12.89
CA GLY A 206 -6.77 25.33 -12.75
C GLY A 206 -5.81 26.50 -12.50
N VAL A 207 -4.49 26.27 -12.65
CA VAL A 207 -3.44 27.32 -12.55
C VAL A 207 -2.90 27.66 -13.92
#